data_426f0d359c9667099250a1ee04c5c3a3
#
_entry.id   426f0d359c9667099250a1ee04c5c3a3
#
_cell.length_a   1.000
_cell.length_b   1.000
_cell.length_c   1.000
_cell.angle_alpha   90.00
_cell.angle_beta   90.00
_cell.angle_gamma   90.00
#
_symmetry.space_group_name_H-M   'P 1'
#
loop_
_entity.id
_entity.type
_entity.pdbx_description
1 polymer ?
#
loop_
_entity_poly.entity_id
_entity_poly.type
_entity_poly.pdbx_seq_one_letter_code
_entity_poly.pdbx_strand_id
1 'polypeptide(L)'
;MTFEEFGLSEDVMRGLDAMNFKEATPVQEQTIPVILQKRDLIACAQTGTGKTAAYILPLLNLLTEKQGDGDRVRAVIVAPTRELAQQIDMQFEGFSYFLPISTVVVSGGGDGASWDQQKRGLTMGADIIIATPGRLISHLNISNIDFSGVECFILDEADRMLDMGFYDDIMKIGKKLPENRQTVMFSATMPPKIRQLAKNIMNEPVEVNVAISKPNEAIDQSAYVCYESQKMGIVDWLFKEPTGTKTIVFSSSKQKVKELAFSLKRKKYKVEAMHSDLEQSERESVMLDFKNNKIDILVATDVISRGIDIDQIGLVINYDVPHDPEDYIHRIGRTARANAD
;
A
#
# COMPACT_ATOMS: atom_id res chain seq x y z
N MET A 1 -14.92 11.82 -14.62
CA MET A 1 -14.33 11.30 -15.89
C MET A 1 -14.52 9.80 -15.93
N THR A 2 -14.97 9.22 -17.05
CA THR A 2 -15.05 7.75 -17.20
C THR A 2 -13.72 7.20 -17.67
N PHE A 3 -13.48 5.90 -17.44
CA PHE A 3 -12.21 5.27 -17.86
C PHE A 3 -12.05 5.15 -19.39
N GLU A 4 -13.15 5.16 -20.14
CA GLU A 4 -13.14 5.16 -21.62
C GLU A 4 -12.43 6.39 -22.19
N GLU A 5 -12.50 7.53 -21.49
CA GLU A 5 -11.88 8.79 -21.94
C GLU A 5 -10.34 8.76 -21.90
N PHE A 6 -9.72 7.77 -21.23
CA PHE A 6 -8.26 7.61 -21.21
C PHE A 6 -7.71 6.88 -22.43
N GLY A 7 -8.56 6.23 -23.24
CA GLY A 7 -8.12 5.46 -24.40
C GLY A 7 -7.36 4.17 -24.05
N LEU A 8 -7.72 3.53 -22.94
CA LEU A 8 -7.18 2.24 -22.53
C LEU A 8 -7.63 1.14 -23.50
N SER A 9 -6.81 0.09 -23.65
CA SER A 9 -7.12 -1.06 -24.50
C SER A 9 -8.37 -1.80 -24.03
N GLU A 10 -9.04 -2.49 -24.96
CA GLU A 10 -10.27 -3.25 -24.68
C GLU A 10 -10.07 -4.27 -23.54
N ASP A 11 -8.94 -4.97 -23.52
CA ASP A 11 -8.66 -6.00 -22.51
C ASP A 11 -8.41 -5.38 -21.12
N VAL A 12 -7.79 -4.19 -21.03
CA VAL A 12 -7.69 -3.43 -19.76
C VAL A 12 -9.06 -2.96 -19.31
N MET A 13 -9.90 -2.47 -20.23
CA MET A 13 -11.28 -2.08 -19.91
C MET A 13 -12.13 -3.26 -19.42
N ARG A 14 -11.97 -4.45 -19.98
CA ARG A 14 -12.63 -5.67 -19.49
C ARG A 14 -12.21 -6.03 -18.05
N GLY A 15 -10.93 -5.85 -17.72
CA GLY A 15 -10.43 -6.01 -16.35
C GLY A 15 -11.06 -5.00 -15.38
N LEU A 16 -11.18 -3.74 -15.77
CA LEU A 16 -11.86 -2.68 -15.02
C LEU A 16 -13.33 -3.03 -14.73
N ASP A 17 -14.06 -3.47 -15.76
CA ASP A 17 -15.47 -3.86 -15.63
C ASP A 17 -15.65 -5.06 -14.68
N ALA A 18 -14.77 -6.07 -14.80
CA ALA A 18 -14.78 -7.24 -13.91
C ALA A 18 -14.52 -6.88 -12.44
N MET A 19 -13.71 -5.84 -12.21
CA MET A 19 -13.41 -5.28 -10.87
C MET A 19 -14.43 -4.22 -10.43
N ASN A 20 -15.50 -3.98 -11.21
CA ASN A 20 -16.58 -3.01 -10.94
C ASN A 20 -16.09 -1.54 -10.77
N PHE A 21 -15.04 -1.15 -11.48
CA PHE A 21 -14.58 0.24 -11.55
C PHE A 21 -15.34 0.99 -12.64
N LYS A 22 -16.09 2.04 -12.28
CA LYS A 22 -16.95 2.78 -13.22
C LYS A 22 -16.46 4.19 -13.51
N GLU A 23 -16.04 4.90 -12.48
CA GLU A 23 -15.61 6.29 -12.57
C GLU A 23 -14.20 6.47 -12.00
N ALA A 24 -13.43 7.31 -12.66
CA ALA A 24 -12.08 7.62 -12.22
C ALA A 24 -12.09 8.56 -11.00
N THR A 25 -11.24 8.28 -10.04
CA THR A 25 -11.03 9.18 -8.91
C THR A 25 -10.17 10.39 -9.33
N PRO A 26 -10.18 11.51 -8.56
CA PRO A 26 -9.39 12.70 -8.92
C PRO A 26 -7.88 12.43 -9.09
N VAL A 27 -7.30 11.46 -8.35
CA VAL A 27 -5.91 11.08 -8.55
C VAL A 27 -5.73 10.32 -9.87
N GLN A 28 -6.64 9.45 -10.21
CA GLN A 28 -6.61 8.69 -11.47
C GLN A 28 -6.76 9.63 -12.68
N GLU A 29 -7.69 10.58 -12.61
CA GLU A 29 -7.91 11.58 -13.68
C GLU A 29 -6.64 12.38 -13.99
N GLN A 30 -5.87 12.75 -12.97
CA GLN A 30 -4.68 13.58 -13.15
C GLN A 30 -3.43 12.76 -13.48
N THR A 31 -3.33 11.50 -13.05
CA THR A 31 -2.09 10.73 -13.15
C THR A 31 -2.08 9.77 -14.33
N ILE A 32 -3.20 9.12 -14.66
CA ILE A 32 -3.27 8.17 -15.79
C ILE A 32 -2.78 8.78 -17.10
N PRO A 33 -3.22 9.99 -17.51
CA PRO A 33 -2.76 10.58 -18.77
C PRO A 33 -1.24 10.86 -18.80
N VAL A 34 -0.66 11.25 -17.65
CA VAL A 34 0.79 11.52 -17.54
C VAL A 34 1.58 10.22 -17.71
N ILE A 35 1.13 9.12 -17.07
CA ILE A 35 1.79 7.82 -17.17
C ILE A 35 1.70 7.28 -18.60
N LEU A 36 0.55 7.39 -19.26
CA LEU A 36 0.38 6.99 -20.66
C LEU A 36 1.28 7.77 -21.63
N GLN A 37 1.60 9.03 -21.32
CA GLN A 37 2.57 9.84 -22.04
C GLN A 37 4.03 9.45 -21.78
N LYS A 38 4.29 8.45 -20.94
CA LYS A 38 5.61 7.97 -20.52
C LYS A 38 6.47 9.06 -19.86
N ARG A 39 5.84 10.04 -19.22
CA ARG A 39 6.53 11.07 -18.46
C ARG A 39 6.73 10.62 -17.01
N ASP A 40 7.82 11.03 -16.40
CA ASP A 40 8.02 10.84 -14.98
C ASP A 40 6.96 11.62 -14.18
N LEU A 41 6.50 11.01 -13.09
CA LEU A 41 5.39 11.54 -12.30
C LEU A 41 5.70 11.47 -10.81
N ILE A 42 5.47 12.57 -10.09
CA ILE A 42 5.34 12.59 -8.64
C ILE A 42 3.87 12.88 -8.31
N ALA A 43 3.19 11.94 -7.70
CA ALA A 43 1.80 12.12 -7.27
C ALA A 43 1.72 12.17 -5.74
N CYS A 44 1.32 13.33 -5.21
CA CYS A 44 1.01 13.49 -3.80
C CYS A 44 -0.48 13.23 -3.59
N ALA A 45 -0.83 12.09 -2.99
CA ALA A 45 -2.21 11.69 -2.73
C ALA A 45 -2.30 10.73 -1.55
N GLN A 46 -3.38 10.85 -0.77
CA GLN A 46 -3.60 10.02 0.42
C GLN A 46 -3.89 8.55 0.11
N THR A 47 -3.77 7.66 1.11
CA THR A 47 -4.23 6.27 1.01
C THR A 47 -5.75 6.22 0.83
N GLY A 48 -6.24 5.21 0.07
CA GLY A 48 -7.68 5.07 -0.19
C GLY A 48 -8.23 5.95 -1.31
N THR A 49 -7.41 6.76 -1.99
CA THR A 49 -7.84 7.61 -3.12
C THR A 49 -7.79 6.90 -4.48
N GLY A 50 -7.42 5.62 -4.51
CA GLY A 50 -7.32 4.86 -5.77
C GLY A 50 -5.95 4.92 -6.45
N LYS A 51 -4.86 5.27 -5.72
CA LYS A 51 -3.48 5.36 -6.25
C LYS A 51 -3.02 4.10 -6.96
N THR A 52 -3.32 2.93 -6.41
CA THR A 52 -2.86 1.66 -6.95
C THR A 52 -3.40 1.42 -8.37
N ALA A 53 -4.69 1.60 -8.59
CA ALA A 53 -5.28 1.54 -9.93
C ALA A 53 -4.76 2.65 -10.85
N ALA A 54 -4.42 3.83 -10.30
CA ALA A 54 -3.90 4.97 -11.05
C ALA A 54 -2.58 4.68 -11.79
N TYR A 55 -1.75 3.75 -11.27
CA TYR A 55 -0.55 3.31 -12.00
C TYR A 55 -0.68 1.94 -12.64
N ILE A 56 -1.48 1.01 -12.07
CA ILE A 56 -1.66 -0.33 -12.65
C ILE A 56 -2.28 -0.24 -14.05
N LEU A 57 -3.37 0.50 -14.19
CA LEU A 57 -4.12 0.57 -15.46
C LEU A 57 -3.29 1.09 -16.64
N PRO A 58 -2.64 2.27 -16.54
CA PRO A 58 -1.80 2.75 -17.62
C PRO A 58 -0.56 1.87 -17.83
N LEU A 59 0.02 1.27 -16.77
CA LEU A 59 1.14 0.34 -16.90
C LEU A 59 0.73 -0.89 -17.71
N LEU A 60 -0.39 -1.54 -17.39
CA LEU A 60 -0.92 -2.68 -18.13
C LEU A 60 -1.15 -2.30 -19.60
N ASN A 61 -1.72 -1.14 -19.87
CA ASN A 61 -1.93 -0.65 -21.23
C ASN A 61 -0.61 -0.52 -22.00
N LEU A 62 0.40 0.13 -21.40
CA LEU A 62 1.71 0.32 -22.04
C LEU A 62 2.48 -0.98 -22.26
N LEU A 63 2.32 -1.95 -21.36
CA LEU A 63 2.98 -3.25 -21.50
C LEU A 63 2.31 -4.13 -22.56
N THR A 64 1.01 -3.99 -22.80
CA THR A 64 0.28 -4.74 -23.84
C THR A 64 0.44 -4.18 -25.23
N GLU A 65 0.67 -2.86 -25.39
CA GLU A 65 0.95 -2.24 -26.70
C GLU A 65 2.21 -2.79 -27.37
N LYS A 66 3.17 -3.24 -26.57
CA LYS A 66 4.39 -3.89 -27.06
C LYS A 66 4.38 -5.34 -26.58
N GLN A 67 4.22 -6.30 -27.48
CA GLN A 67 4.56 -7.68 -27.18
C GLN A 67 6.04 -7.72 -26.76
N GLY A 68 6.31 -8.15 -25.52
CA GLY A 68 7.68 -8.26 -25.03
C GLY A 68 8.47 -9.31 -25.86
N ASP A 69 9.74 -9.06 -26.09
CA ASP A 69 10.67 -10.00 -26.73
C ASP A 69 11.00 -11.21 -25.82
N GLY A 70 10.03 -11.72 -25.04
CA GLY A 70 10.17 -12.87 -24.13
C GLY A 70 10.83 -12.50 -22.78
N ASP A 71 10.88 -13.41 -21.89
CA ASP A 71 11.44 -13.60 -20.53
C ASP A 71 12.25 -12.45 -19.87
N ARG A 72 11.82 -11.19 -19.97
CA ARG A 72 12.49 -10.02 -19.38
C ARG A 72 11.56 -9.23 -18.48
N VAL A 73 12.10 -8.77 -17.37
CA VAL A 73 11.40 -7.84 -16.49
C VAL A 73 11.20 -6.51 -17.20
N ARG A 74 9.94 -6.03 -17.23
CA ARG A 74 9.52 -4.79 -17.90
C ARG A 74 9.13 -3.69 -16.93
N ALA A 75 8.69 -4.05 -15.72
CA ALA A 75 8.38 -3.08 -14.69
C ALA A 75 8.84 -3.57 -13.30
N VAL A 76 9.27 -2.60 -12.47
CA VAL A 76 9.62 -2.84 -11.07
C VAL A 76 8.80 -1.90 -10.21
N ILE A 77 8.04 -2.46 -9.27
CA ILE A 77 7.23 -1.73 -8.30
C ILE A 77 7.80 -2.00 -6.91
N VAL A 78 8.07 -0.94 -6.16
CA VAL A 78 8.62 -1.05 -4.81
C VAL A 78 7.62 -0.47 -3.81
N ALA A 79 7.33 -1.25 -2.77
CA ALA A 79 6.40 -0.92 -1.70
C ALA A 79 7.07 -1.11 -0.33
N PRO A 80 6.71 -0.34 0.71
CA PRO A 80 7.36 -0.37 2.03
C PRO A 80 7.17 -1.68 2.78
N THR A 81 6.06 -2.37 2.56
CA THR A 81 5.69 -3.55 3.34
C THR A 81 5.27 -4.72 2.45
N ARG A 82 5.39 -5.92 3.00
CA ARG A 82 4.95 -7.15 2.34
C ARG A 82 3.44 -7.12 2.07
N GLU A 83 2.68 -6.67 3.05
CA GLU A 83 1.22 -6.60 2.98
C GLU A 83 0.77 -5.72 1.81
N LEU A 84 1.40 -4.55 1.63
CA LEU A 84 1.10 -3.67 0.50
C LEU A 84 1.55 -4.30 -0.83
N ALA A 85 2.72 -4.94 -0.88
CA ALA A 85 3.17 -5.64 -2.08
C ALA A 85 2.19 -6.75 -2.51
N GLN A 86 1.66 -7.53 -1.57
CA GLN A 86 0.63 -8.54 -1.82
C GLN A 86 -0.71 -7.93 -2.28
N GLN A 87 -1.10 -6.78 -1.72
CA GLN A 87 -2.32 -6.08 -2.15
C GLN A 87 -2.20 -5.55 -3.58
N ILE A 88 -1.02 -5.00 -3.92
CA ILE A 88 -0.73 -4.56 -5.28
C ILE A 88 -0.84 -5.74 -6.25
N ASP A 89 -0.27 -6.89 -5.89
CA ASP A 89 -0.30 -8.11 -6.70
C ASP A 89 -1.74 -8.61 -6.93
N MET A 90 -2.56 -8.69 -5.88
CA MET A 90 -3.98 -9.04 -6.01
C MET A 90 -4.75 -8.09 -6.93
N GLN A 91 -4.42 -6.80 -6.93
CA GLN A 91 -5.04 -5.85 -7.86
C GLN A 91 -4.56 -6.08 -9.29
N PHE A 92 -3.27 -6.41 -9.49
CA PHE A 92 -2.77 -6.82 -10.80
C PHE A 92 -3.48 -8.07 -11.30
N GLU A 93 -3.62 -9.12 -10.48
CA GLU A 93 -4.36 -10.33 -10.85
C GLU A 93 -5.78 -10.02 -11.33
N GLY A 94 -6.48 -9.11 -10.66
CA GLY A 94 -7.82 -8.67 -11.05
C GLY A 94 -7.83 -7.90 -12.38
N PHE A 95 -7.04 -6.85 -12.50
CA PHE A 95 -7.03 -6.01 -13.70
C PHE A 95 -6.39 -6.68 -14.92
N SER A 96 -5.42 -7.57 -14.74
CA SER A 96 -4.72 -8.27 -15.83
C SER A 96 -5.33 -9.63 -16.19
N TYR A 97 -6.49 -10.00 -15.64
CA TYR A 97 -7.10 -11.31 -15.87
C TYR A 97 -7.24 -11.69 -17.36
N PHE A 98 -7.46 -10.72 -18.22
CA PHE A 98 -7.59 -10.90 -19.67
C PHE A 98 -6.30 -10.63 -20.45
N LEU A 99 -5.18 -10.41 -19.77
CA LEU A 99 -3.90 -10.01 -20.35
C LEU A 99 -2.83 -11.08 -20.11
N PRO A 100 -1.93 -11.33 -21.06
CA PRO A 100 -0.81 -12.26 -20.88
C PRO A 100 0.35 -11.57 -20.13
N ILE A 101 0.10 -11.05 -18.92
CA ILE A 101 1.09 -10.36 -18.09
C ILE A 101 1.27 -11.14 -16.80
N SER A 102 2.51 -11.41 -16.45
CA SER A 102 2.91 -12.14 -15.26
C SER A 102 3.51 -11.21 -14.20
N THR A 103 3.18 -11.47 -12.93
CA THR A 103 3.73 -10.76 -11.77
C THR A 103 4.53 -11.71 -10.88
N VAL A 104 5.49 -11.16 -10.15
CA VAL A 104 6.18 -11.87 -9.05
C VAL A 104 6.33 -10.97 -7.83
N VAL A 105 5.88 -11.47 -6.67
CA VAL A 105 6.05 -10.76 -5.39
C VAL A 105 7.36 -11.16 -4.74
N VAL A 106 8.22 -10.17 -4.47
CA VAL A 106 9.54 -10.32 -3.86
C VAL A 106 9.57 -9.60 -2.52
N SER A 107 9.15 -10.29 -1.46
CA SER A 107 9.03 -9.71 -0.12
C SER A 107 9.62 -10.60 0.97
N GLY A 108 10.07 -10.00 2.07
CA GLY A 108 10.66 -10.71 3.21
C GLY A 108 9.63 -11.45 4.06
N GLY A 109 10.08 -12.18 5.08
CA GLY A 109 9.22 -12.83 6.09
C GLY A 109 8.75 -14.25 5.74
N GLY A 110 9.20 -14.85 4.62
CA GLY A 110 8.94 -16.24 4.26
C GLY A 110 10.11 -17.17 4.61
N ASP A 111 9.86 -18.47 4.55
CA ASP A 111 10.83 -19.54 4.71
C ASP A 111 11.72 -19.73 3.46
N GLY A 112 12.56 -20.77 3.45
CA GLY A 112 13.42 -21.10 2.32
C GLY A 112 12.64 -21.43 1.04
N ALA A 113 11.44 -22.04 1.15
CA ALA A 113 10.59 -22.35 0.01
C ALA A 113 10.09 -21.07 -0.67
N SER A 114 9.73 -20.06 0.11
CA SER A 114 9.36 -18.72 -0.40
C SER A 114 10.54 -18.05 -1.13
N TRP A 115 11.77 -18.21 -0.64
CA TRP A 115 12.96 -17.71 -1.33
C TRP A 115 13.14 -18.35 -2.70
N ASP A 116 13.05 -19.67 -2.76
CA ASP A 116 13.23 -20.41 -4.02
C ASP A 116 12.12 -20.10 -5.04
N GLN A 117 10.89 -19.91 -4.58
CA GLN A 117 9.77 -19.49 -5.44
C GLN A 117 10.01 -18.10 -6.03
N GLN A 118 10.42 -17.13 -5.21
CA GLN A 118 10.76 -15.77 -5.66
C GLN A 118 11.91 -15.82 -6.67
N LYS A 119 12.98 -16.58 -6.37
CA LYS A 119 14.11 -16.76 -7.26
C LYS A 119 13.68 -17.33 -8.61
N ARG A 120 12.81 -18.36 -8.63
CA ARG A 120 12.28 -18.93 -9.87
C ARG A 120 11.51 -17.90 -10.68
N GLY A 121 10.56 -17.16 -10.07
CA GLY A 121 9.80 -16.11 -10.76
C GLY A 121 10.70 -15.04 -11.39
N LEU A 122 11.74 -14.62 -10.66
CA LEU A 122 12.72 -13.65 -11.14
C LEU A 122 13.57 -14.18 -12.31
N THR A 123 13.93 -15.47 -12.30
CA THR A 123 14.77 -16.08 -13.35
C THR A 123 13.98 -16.58 -14.56
N MET A 124 12.67 -16.83 -14.39
CA MET A 124 11.77 -17.18 -15.49
C MET A 124 11.29 -15.96 -16.27
N GLY A 125 11.62 -14.73 -15.82
CA GLY A 125 11.31 -13.51 -16.52
C GLY A 125 9.86 -13.04 -16.36
N ALA A 126 9.37 -12.92 -15.12
CA ALA A 126 8.09 -12.24 -14.88
C ALA A 126 8.12 -10.81 -15.43
N ASP A 127 7.05 -10.39 -16.09
CA ASP A 127 6.94 -9.04 -16.68
C ASP A 127 7.06 -7.95 -15.62
N ILE A 128 6.48 -8.17 -14.43
CA ILE A 128 6.40 -7.20 -13.37
C ILE A 128 6.94 -7.78 -12.06
N ILE A 129 7.89 -7.09 -11.44
CA ILE A 129 8.35 -7.38 -10.08
C ILE A 129 7.65 -6.41 -9.12
N ILE A 130 7.01 -6.96 -8.08
CA ILE A 130 6.45 -6.19 -6.96
C ILE A 130 7.25 -6.54 -5.72
N ALA A 131 7.97 -5.58 -5.13
CA ALA A 131 8.98 -5.91 -4.14
C ALA A 131 8.99 -4.99 -2.92
N THR A 132 9.49 -5.54 -1.79
CA THR A 132 10.02 -4.70 -0.70
C THR A 132 11.51 -4.44 -0.94
N PRO A 133 12.03 -3.21 -0.62
CA PRO A 133 13.40 -2.82 -0.97
C PRO A 133 14.46 -3.83 -0.53
N GLY A 134 14.50 -4.16 0.76
CA GLY A 134 15.54 -5.01 1.33
C GLY A 134 15.55 -6.44 0.75
N ARG A 135 14.37 -7.02 0.44
CA ARG A 135 14.30 -8.36 -0.14
C ARG A 135 14.75 -8.36 -1.59
N LEU A 136 14.39 -7.35 -2.37
CA LEU A 136 14.87 -7.22 -3.74
C LEU A 136 16.40 -7.07 -3.78
N ILE A 137 16.98 -6.24 -2.92
CA ILE A 137 18.44 -6.11 -2.79
C ILE A 137 19.10 -7.45 -2.45
N SER A 138 18.49 -8.25 -1.57
CA SER A 138 19.01 -9.57 -1.23
C SER A 138 19.09 -10.49 -2.46
N HIS A 139 18.05 -10.49 -3.30
CA HIS A 139 18.07 -11.24 -4.56
C HIS A 139 19.06 -10.68 -5.57
N LEU A 140 19.19 -9.34 -5.69
CA LEU A 140 20.16 -8.67 -6.58
C LEU A 140 21.62 -9.00 -6.25
N ASN A 141 21.92 -9.29 -5.00
CA ASN A 141 23.26 -9.66 -4.55
C ASN A 141 23.62 -11.11 -4.89
N ILE A 142 22.64 -11.98 -5.09
CA ILE A 142 22.85 -13.43 -5.26
C ILE A 142 22.49 -13.89 -6.68
N SER A 143 21.54 -13.24 -7.32
CA SER A 143 21.00 -13.63 -8.62
C SER A 143 21.30 -12.58 -9.67
N ASN A 144 21.68 -13.02 -10.87
CA ASN A 144 21.83 -12.12 -12.01
C ASN A 144 20.45 -11.95 -12.67
N ILE A 145 19.73 -10.91 -12.30
CA ILE A 145 18.42 -10.57 -12.86
C ILE A 145 18.68 -9.59 -14.00
N ASP A 146 18.13 -9.88 -15.18
CA ASP A 146 18.23 -8.98 -16.34
C ASP A 146 17.13 -7.88 -16.25
N PHE A 147 17.57 -6.67 -15.94
CA PHE A 147 16.73 -5.47 -15.92
C PHE A 147 16.81 -4.64 -17.20
N SER A 148 17.50 -5.12 -18.24
CA SER A 148 17.67 -4.34 -19.48
C SER A 148 16.35 -3.99 -20.18
N GLY A 149 15.30 -4.77 -19.90
CA GLY A 149 13.95 -4.56 -20.43
C GLY A 149 13.05 -3.65 -19.60
N VAL A 150 13.52 -3.14 -18.46
CA VAL A 150 12.66 -2.33 -17.58
C VAL A 150 12.34 -0.98 -18.18
N GLU A 151 11.05 -0.79 -18.48
CA GLU A 151 10.48 0.43 -19.06
C GLU A 151 9.89 1.34 -17.97
N CYS A 152 9.47 0.77 -16.82
CA CYS A 152 8.81 1.54 -15.75
C CYS A 152 9.32 1.14 -14.36
N PHE A 153 9.56 2.16 -13.52
CA PHE A 153 9.94 2.02 -12.12
C PHE A 153 8.94 2.78 -11.24
N ILE A 154 8.24 2.08 -10.37
CA ILE A 154 7.18 2.67 -9.53
C ILE A 154 7.58 2.56 -8.06
N LEU A 155 7.45 3.67 -7.34
CA LEU A 155 7.59 3.75 -5.89
C LEU A 155 6.23 4.07 -5.29
N ASP A 156 5.63 3.13 -4.56
CA ASP A 156 4.39 3.36 -3.82
C ASP A 156 4.67 3.61 -2.33
N GLU A 157 3.98 4.56 -1.72
CA GLU A 157 4.23 5.06 -0.36
C GLU A 157 5.71 5.41 -0.13
N ALA A 158 6.29 6.26 -1.01
CA ALA A 158 7.71 6.59 -1.00
C ALA A 158 8.14 7.26 0.32
N ASP A 159 7.33 8.15 0.89
CA ASP A 159 7.56 8.77 2.20
C ASP A 159 7.78 7.72 3.29
N ARG A 160 6.92 6.72 3.32
CA ARG A 160 7.02 5.64 4.29
C ARG A 160 8.29 4.79 4.11
N MET A 161 8.69 4.53 2.86
CA MET A 161 9.95 3.85 2.60
C MET A 161 11.15 4.64 3.16
N LEU A 162 11.13 5.97 3.03
CA LEU A 162 12.19 6.82 3.60
C LEU A 162 12.18 6.86 5.12
N ASP A 163 10.99 6.86 5.75
CA ASP A 163 10.86 6.79 7.22
C ASP A 163 11.39 5.47 7.78
N MET A 164 11.25 4.39 7.01
CA MET A 164 11.81 3.06 7.34
C MET A 164 13.31 2.94 7.02
N GLY A 165 13.94 3.98 6.47
CA GLY A 165 15.37 4.02 6.19
C GLY A 165 15.78 3.38 4.86
N PHE A 166 14.86 3.11 3.93
CA PHE A 166 15.14 2.45 2.65
C PHE A 166 15.71 3.36 1.55
N TYR A 167 16.11 4.59 1.88
CA TYR A 167 16.67 5.52 0.88
C TYR A 167 17.80 4.90 0.05
N ASP A 168 18.81 4.33 0.72
CA ASP A 168 19.96 3.75 0.05
C ASP A 168 19.61 2.52 -0.78
N ASP A 169 18.64 1.74 -0.33
CA ASP A 169 18.18 0.55 -1.05
C ASP A 169 17.43 0.94 -2.33
N ILE A 170 16.56 1.95 -2.27
CA ILE A 170 15.88 2.52 -3.46
C ILE A 170 16.91 3.03 -4.46
N MET A 171 17.93 3.77 -3.99
CA MET A 171 19.01 4.29 -4.83
C MET A 171 19.82 3.15 -5.49
N LYS A 172 20.10 2.06 -4.77
CA LYS A 172 20.80 0.89 -5.31
C LYS A 172 19.95 0.18 -6.38
N ILE A 173 18.64 0.00 -6.14
CA ILE A 173 17.71 -0.57 -7.12
C ILE A 173 17.69 0.31 -8.36
N GLY A 174 17.44 1.61 -8.21
CA GLY A 174 17.34 2.56 -9.32
C GLY A 174 18.59 2.59 -10.21
N LYS A 175 19.78 2.42 -9.64
CA LYS A 175 21.07 2.35 -10.39
C LYS A 175 21.23 1.07 -11.21
N LYS A 176 20.45 0.02 -10.92
CA LYS A 176 20.47 -1.26 -11.68
C LYS A 176 19.52 -1.23 -12.88
N LEU A 177 18.58 -0.29 -12.90
CA LEU A 177 17.59 -0.14 -13.95
C LEU A 177 18.10 0.76 -15.08
N PRO A 178 17.56 0.63 -16.31
CA PRO A 178 17.91 1.52 -17.43
C PRO A 178 17.67 3.01 -17.09
N GLU A 179 18.51 3.89 -17.63
CA GLU A 179 18.38 5.34 -17.43
C GLU A 179 17.16 5.94 -18.14
N ASN A 180 16.78 5.39 -19.27
CA ASN A 180 15.68 5.85 -20.11
C ASN A 180 14.30 5.27 -19.71
N ARG A 181 14.19 4.71 -18.51
CA ARG A 181 12.91 4.24 -17.97
C ARG A 181 12.03 5.41 -17.56
N GLN A 182 10.73 5.19 -17.53
CA GLN A 182 9.79 6.04 -16.79
C GLN A 182 9.89 5.78 -15.29
N THR A 183 9.91 6.82 -14.46
CA THR A 183 9.84 6.68 -12.99
C THR A 183 8.58 7.35 -12.46
N VAL A 184 7.79 6.60 -11.70
CA VAL A 184 6.52 7.06 -11.10
C VAL A 184 6.61 6.94 -9.58
N MET A 185 6.34 8.01 -8.88
CA MET A 185 6.41 8.06 -7.42
C MET A 185 5.09 8.50 -6.83
N PHE A 186 4.49 7.65 -6.01
CA PHE A 186 3.35 7.99 -5.18
C PHE A 186 3.80 8.18 -3.73
N SER A 187 3.34 9.26 -3.12
CA SER A 187 3.63 9.60 -1.73
C SER A 187 2.42 10.28 -1.11
N ALA A 188 2.20 10.12 0.17
CA ALA A 188 1.17 10.90 0.86
C ALA A 188 1.68 12.31 1.19
N THR A 189 2.99 12.47 1.31
CA THR A 189 3.67 13.69 1.77
C THR A 189 4.84 14.06 0.88
N MET A 190 5.29 15.31 0.97
CA MET A 190 6.37 15.86 0.14
C MET A 190 7.51 16.50 0.96
N PRO A 191 8.05 15.81 1.98
CA PRO A 191 9.15 16.34 2.77
C PRO A 191 10.42 16.54 1.90
N PRO A 192 11.40 17.33 2.35
CA PRO A 192 12.65 17.60 1.61
C PRO A 192 13.38 16.32 1.16
N LYS A 193 13.32 15.23 1.93
CA LYS A 193 13.93 13.94 1.59
C LYS A 193 13.30 13.30 0.34
N ILE A 194 11.97 13.38 0.18
CA ILE A 194 11.27 12.90 -1.01
C ILE A 194 11.68 13.73 -2.24
N ARG A 195 11.74 15.05 -2.11
CA ARG A 195 12.23 15.92 -3.21
C ARG A 195 13.66 15.59 -3.61
N GLN A 196 14.52 15.28 -2.64
CA GLN A 196 15.89 14.86 -2.91
C GLN A 196 15.95 13.51 -3.61
N LEU A 197 15.14 12.52 -3.18
CA LEU A 197 15.03 11.23 -3.85
C LEU A 197 14.58 11.41 -5.30
N ALA A 198 13.51 12.15 -5.52
CA ALA A 198 12.99 12.45 -6.86
C ALA A 198 14.05 13.07 -7.77
N LYS A 199 14.78 14.07 -7.29
CA LYS A 199 15.87 14.71 -8.05
C LYS A 199 16.97 13.74 -8.50
N ASN A 200 17.19 12.65 -7.74
CA ASN A 200 18.25 11.70 -8.01
C ASN A 200 17.84 10.54 -8.94
N ILE A 201 16.54 10.23 -9.04
CA ILE A 201 16.06 9.04 -9.79
C ILE A 201 15.06 9.35 -10.91
N MET A 202 14.63 10.61 -11.04
CA MET A 202 13.61 11.04 -11.98
C MET A 202 14.16 12.12 -12.93
N ASN A 203 13.54 12.23 -14.10
CA ASN A 203 13.88 13.21 -15.12
C ASN A 203 12.68 14.14 -15.37
N GLU A 204 12.77 15.40 -14.98
CA GLU A 204 11.74 16.45 -15.14
C GLU A 204 10.33 15.95 -14.84
N PRO A 205 10.06 15.43 -13.62
CA PRO A 205 8.79 14.82 -13.32
C PRO A 205 7.65 15.85 -13.33
N VAL A 206 6.48 15.41 -13.78
CA VAL A 206 5.22 16.12 -13.56
C VAL A 206 4.83 15.98 -12.10
N GLU A 207 4.59 17.08 -11.40
CA GLU A 207 4.07 17.05 -10.04
C GLU A 207 2.54 17.15 -10.07
N VAL A 208 1.86 16.14 -9.55
CA VAL A 208 0.41 16.12 -9.34
C VAL A 208 0.15 16.16 -7.84
N ASN A 209 -0.47 17.21 -7.37
CA ASN A 209 -0.89 17.35 -6.00
C ASN A 209 -2.42 17.24 -5.96
N VAL A 210 -2.91 16.06 -5.66
CA VAL A 210 -4.33 15.92 -5.33
C VAL A 210 -4.49 16.51 -3.94
N ALA A 211 -5.21 17.63 -3.86
CA ALA A 211 -5.41 18.36 -2.61
C ALA A 211 -5.67 17.36 -1.48
N ILE A 212 -4.97 17.55 -0.36
CA ILE A 212 -5.24 16.79 0.86
C ILE A 212 -6.75 16.91 1.06
N SER A 213 -7.45 15.84 0.76
CA SER A 213 -8.87 15.81 1.08
C SER A 213 -8.93 16.17 2.55
N LYS A 214 -9.67 17.22 2.88
CA LYS A 214 -10.11 17.36 4.28
C LYS A 214 -10.53 15.98 4.72
N PRO A 215 -10.28 15.56 5.99
CA PRO A 215 -10.82 14.31 6.49
C PRO A 215 -12.20 14.15 5.91
N ASN A 216 -12.49 13.00 5.30
CA ASN A 216 -13.79 12.83 4.63
C ASN A 216 -14.85 13.40 5.58
N GLU A 217 -15.62 14.36 5.12
CA GLU A 217 -16.61 15.06 5.96
C GLU A 217 -17.64 14.11 6.57
N ALA A 218 -17.74 12.89 6.01
CA ALA A 218 -18.54 11.80 6.56
C ALA A 218 -17.93 11.13 7.82
N ILE A 219 -16.65 11.41 8.17
CA ILE A 219 -16.05 10.86 9.39
C ILE A 219 -16.43 11.73 10.59
N ASP A 220 -17.26 11.19 11.48
CA ASP A 220 -17.53 11.82 12.76
C ASP A 220 -16.31 11.71 13.70
N GLN A 221 -15.79 12.82 14.17
CA GLN A 221 -14.56 12.91 14.93
C GLN A 221 -14.83 13.48 16.32
N SER A 222 -14.43 12.73 17.36
CA SER A 222 -14.55 13.15 18.76
C SER A 222 -13.20 13.08 19.47
N ALA A 223 -12.91 14.05 20.33
CA ALA A 223 -11.71 14.08 21.13
C ALA A 223 -12.03 14.10 22.63
N TYR A 224 -11.36 13.26 23.41
CA TYR A 224 -11.50 13.18 24.87
C TYR A 224 -10.23 13.68 25.55
N VAL A 225 -10.33 14.76 26.30
CA VAL A 225 -9.22 15.26 27.13
C VAL A 225 -9.19 14.45 28.44
N CYS A 226 -8.13 13.67 28.64
CA CYS A 226 -8.04 12.75 29.77
C CYS A 226 -6.59 12.49 30.20
N TYR A 227 -6.41 12.03 31.43
CA TYR A 227 -5.13 11.50 31.90
C TYR A 227 -4.94 10.06 31.47
N GLU A 228 -3.68 9.59 31.42
CA GLU A 228 -3.34 8.21 30.98
C GLU A 228 -4.15 7.15 31.72
N SER A 229 -4.33 7.32 33.04
CA SER A 229 -5.10 6.40 33.88
C SER A 229 -6.61 6.34 33.58
N GLN A 230 -7.13 7.30 32.84
CA GLN A 230 -8.56 7.38 32.47
C GLN A 230 -8.86 6.77 31.11
N LYS A 231 -7.84 6.64 30.25
CA LYS A 231 -8.00 6.17 28.86
C LYS A 231 -8.74 4.83 28.77
N MET A 232 -8.35 3.87 29.62
CA MET A 232 -8.98 2.55 29.60
C MET A 232 -10.46 2.60 30.00
N GLY A 233 -10.83 3.49 30.92
CA GLY A 233 -12.22 3.71 31.30
C GLY A 233 -13.06 4.31 30.16
N ILE A 234 -12.46 5.18 29.34
CA ILE A 234 -13.11 5.76 28.16
C ILE A 234 -13.29 4.68 27.09
N VAL A 235 -12.28 3.85 26.83
CA VAL A 235 -12.38 2.72 25.89
C VAL A 235 -13.51 1.77 26.33
N ASP A 236 -13.59 1.44 27.60
CA ASP A 236 -14.67 0.62 28.14
C ASP A 236 -16.05 1.25 27.97
N TRP A 237 -16.12 2.55 28.13
CA TRP A 237 -17.38 3.27 27.93
C TRP A 237 -17.81 3.28 26.45
N LEU A 238 -16.87 3.47 25.53
CA LEU A 238 -17.11 3.40 24.08
C LEU A 238 -17.59 2.01 23.63
N PHE A 239 -17.15 0.95 24.31
CA PHE A 239 -17.52 -0.43 23.97
C PHE A 239 -18.73 -0.96 24.74
N LYS A 240 -19.41 -0.16 25.56
CA LYS A 240 -20.61 -0.60 26.29
C LYS A 240 -21.76 -0.97 25.37
N GLU A 241 -21.92 -0.24 24.27
CA GLU A 241 -22.87 -0.57 23.23
C GLU A 241 -22.16 -1.31 22.10
N PRO A 242 -22.67 -2.47 21.66
CA PRO A 242 -22.11 -3.16 20.52
C PRO A 242 -22.19 -2.25 19.30
N THR A 243 -21.06 -1.82 18.77
CA THR A 243 -21.02 -1.00 17.55
C THR A 243 -21.47 -1.78 16.31
N GLY A 244 -21.49 -3.12 16.39
CA GLY A 244 -21.79 -3.99 15.25
C GLY A 244 -20.75 -3.90 14.12
N THR A 245 -19.72 -3.09 14.30
CA THR A 245 -18.70 -2.78 13.29
C THR A 245 -17.31 -3.13 13.81
N LYS A 246 -16.38 -3.40 12.90
CA LYS A 246 -14.96 -3.62 13.22
C LYS A 246 -14.34 -2.36 13.80
N THR A 247 -13.49 -2.54 14.80
CA THR A 247 -12.77 -1.44 15.45
C THR A 247 -11.27 -1.63 15.35
N ILE A 248 -10.54 -0.55 15.02
CA ILE A 248 -9.08 -0.52 15.16
C ILE A 248 -8.71 0.45 16.28
N VAL A 249 -7.82 0.00 17.18
CA VAL A 249 -7.27 0.82 18.26
C VAL A 249 -5.79 1.03 18.01
N PHE A 250 -5.38 2.27 17.76
CA PHE A 250 -3.98 2.63 17.54
C PHE A 250 -3.29 3.03 18.83
N SER A 251 -2.12 2.47 19.07
CA SER A 251 -1.25 2.83 20.19
C SER A 251 0.20 3.03 19.77
N SER A 252 0.92 3.88 20.49
CA SER A 252 2.26 4.37 20.15
C SER A 252 3.38 3.33 20.27
N SER A 253 3.17 2.24 21.03
CA SER A 253 4.21 1.24 21.24
C SER A 253 3.67 -0.18 21.31
N LYS A 254 4.51 -1.15 20.90
CA LYS A 254 4.18 -2.57 20.97
C LYS A 254 3.85 -3.05 22.40
N GLN A 255 4.48 -2.46 23.41
CA GLN A 255 4.22 -2.78 24.81
C GLN A 255 2.78 -2.39 25.18
N LYS A 256 2.38 -1.16 24.88
CA LYS A 256 1.00 -0.68 25.13
C LYS A 256 -0.03 -1.49 24.33
N VAL A 257 0.28 -1.86 23.09
CA VAL A 257 -0.59 -2.72 22.27
C VAL A 257 -0.86 -4.05 22.97
N LYS A 258 0.19 -4.72 23.49
CA LYS A 258 0.05 -5.99 24.24
C LYS A 258 -0.80 -5.80 25.49
N GLU A 259 -0.50 -4.78 26.31
CA GLU A 259 -1.20 -4.49 27.56
C GLU A 259 -2.69 -4.17 27.32
N LEU A 260 -2.99 -3.36 26.32
CA LEU A 260 -4.35 -2.99 25.96
C LEU A 260 -5.16 -4.20 25.45
N ALA A 261 -4.60 -4.98 24.52
CA ALA A 261 -5.24 -6.19 24.03
C ALA A 261 -5.48 -7.21 25.15
N PHE A 262 -4.50 -7.41 26.03
CA PHE A 262 -4.66 -8.28 27.21
C PHE A 262 -5.79 -7.81 28.13
N SER A 263 -5.85 -6.50 28.42
CA SER A 263 -6.89 -5.91 29.26
C SER A 263 -8.28 -6.09 28.67
N LEU A 264 -8.42 -5.90 27.34
CA LEU A 264 -9.68 -6.12 26.62
C LEU A 264 -10.07 -7.61 26.56
N LYS A 265 -9.11 -8.53 26.36
CA LYS A 265 -9.35 -9.99 26.40
C LYS A 265 -9.89 -10.43 27.77
N ARG A 266 -9.34 -9.90 28.86
CA ARG A 266 -9.84 -10.20 30.22
C ARG A 266 -11.30 -9.77 30.43
N LYS A 267 -11.77 -8.77 29.70
CA LYS A 267 -13.14 -8.27 29.68
C LYS A 267 -14.03 -9.02 28.67
N LYS A 268 -13.52 -10.08 28.07
CA LYS A 268 -14.21 -10.97 27.10
C LYS A 268 -14.54 -10.31 25.76
N TYR A 269 -13.85 -9.23 25.37
CA TYR A 269 -13.91 -8.71 24.01
C TYR A 269 -13.16 -9.65 23.06
N LYS A 270 -13.68 -9.79 21.83
CA LYS A 270 -13.00 -10.51 20.74
C LYS A 270 -11.92 -9.59 20.15
N VAL A 271 -10.74 -9.61 20.71
CA VAL A 271 -9.63 -8.69 20.39
C VAL A 271 -8.35 -9.45 20.15
N GLU A 272 -7.56 -8.98 19.17
CA GLU A 272 -6.19 -9.42 18.96
C GLU A 272 -5.23 -8.22 18.87
N ALA A 273 -3.96 -8.49 19.22
CA ALA A 273 -2.87 -7.53 19.13
C ALA A 273 -2.11 -7.73 17.81
N MET A 274 -1.69 -6.61 17.19
CA MET A 274 -0.83 -6.64 16.03
C MET A 274 0.38 -5.73 16.23
N HIS A 275 1.58 -6.32 16.31
CA HIS A 275 2.83 -5.62 16.59
C HIS A 275 4.03 -6.34 15.95
N SER A 276 5.19 -5.69 15.94
CA SER A 276 6.40 -6.17 15.26
C SER A 276 7.00 -7.47 15.82
N ASP A 277 6.65 -7.87 17.03
CA ASP A 277 7.16 -9.11 17.64
C ASP A 277 6.39 -10.37 17.18
N LEU A 278 5.26 -10.23 16.49
CA LEU A 278 4.56 -11.37 15.90
C LEU A 278 5.30 -11.88 14.68
N GLU A 279 5.37 -13.19 14.56
CA GLU A 279 5.81 -13.87 13.34
C GLU A 279 4.86 -13.56 12.18
N GLN A 280 5.36 -13.68 10.94
CA GLN A 280 4.55 -13.29 9.77
C GLN A 280 3.28 -14.13 9.63
N SER A 281 3.37 -15.44 9.89
CA SER A 281 2.21 -16.35 9.90
C SER A 281 1.15 -15.97 10.94
N GLU A 282 1.58 -15.50 12.11
CA GLU A 282 0.69 -15.01 13.16
C GLU A 282 -0.04 -13.73 12.72
N ARG A 283 0.68 -12.80 12.07
CA ARG A 283 0.08 -11.56 11.53
C ARG A 283 -0.97 -11.86 10.47
N GLU A 284 -0.66 -12.79 9.54
CA GLU A 284 -1.58 -13.24 8.51
C GLU A 284 -2.82 -13.87 9.11
N SER A 285 -2.65 -14.72 10.14
CA SER A 285 -3.77 -15.34 10.86
C SER A 285 -4.66 -14.31 11.57
N VAL A 286 -4.07 -13.34 12.28
CA VAL A 286 -4.82 -12.26 12.95
C VAL A 286 -5.58 -11.43 11.92
N MET A 287 -4.96 -11.10 10.80
CA MET A 287 -5.62 -10.35 9.73
C MET A 287 -6.79 -11.11 9.11
N LEU A 288 -6.61 -12.41 8.85
CA LEU A 288 -7.65 -13.27 8.32
C LEU A 288 -8.83 -13.38 9.31
N ASP A 289 -8.55 -13.55 10.60
CA ASP A 289 -9.57 -13.63 11.64
C ASP A 289 -10.32 -12.30 11.79
N PHE A 290 -9.65 -11.17 11.62
CA PHE A 290 -10.28 -9.86 11.62
C PHE A 290 -11.13 -9.64 10.35
N LYS A 291 -10.64 -10.02 9.17
CA LYS A 291 -11.43 -9.97 7.92
C LYS A 291 -12.68 -10.83 8.01
N ASN A 292 -12.59 -12.01 8.60
CA ASN A 292 -13.67 -12.99 8.71
C ASN A 292 -14.61 -12.79 9.92
N ASN A 293 -14.55 -11.63 10.60
CA ASN A 293 -15.38 -11.30 11.76
C ASN A 293 -15.24 -12.28 12.96
N LYS A 294 -14.13 -13.00 13.07
CA LYS A 294 -13.83 -13.81 14.25
C LYS A 294 -13.35 -12.97 15.43
N ILE A 295 -12.70 -11.85 15.14
CA ILE A 295 -12.35 -10.79 16.08
C ILE A 295 -12.98 -9.48 15.64
N ASP A 296 -13.43 -8.69 16.62
CA ASP A 296 -14.14 -7.44 16.38
C ASP A 296 -13.22 -6.22 16.58
N ILE A 297 -12.14 -6.39 17.36
CA ILE A 297 -11.21 -5.32 17.73
C ILE A 297 -9.78 -5.72 17.39
N LEU A 298 -9.09 -4.87 16.65
CA LEU A 298 -7.67 -4.99 16.36
C LEU A 298 -6.90 -3.88 17.09
N VAL A 299 -5.96 -4.24 17.96
CA VAL A 299 -5.07 -3.27 18.62
C VAL A 299 -3.72 -3.30 17.93
N ALA A 300 -3.26 -2.16 17.36
CA ALA A 300 -2.09 -2.15 16.51
C ALA A 300 -1.20 -0.91 16.68
N THR A 301 0.06 -1.03 16.27
CA THR A 301 0.95 0.11 16.04
C THR A 301 0.83 0.60 14.59
N ASP A 302 1.22 1.86 14.31
CA ASP A 302 1.15 2.45 12.95
C ASP A 302 1.89 1.64 11.90
N VAL A 303 3.07 1.12 12.25
CA VAL A 303 3.96 0.42 11.29
C VAL A 303 3.26 -0.78 10.64
N ILE A 304 2.38 -1.45 11.38
CA ILE A 304 1.74 -2.69 10.93
C ILE A 304 0.36 -2.46 10.34
N SER A 305 -0.33 -1.44 10.84
CA SER A 305 -1.70 -1.14 10.42
C SER A 305 -1.78 -0.32 9.12
N ARG A 306 -0.69 0.27 8.68
CA ARG A 306 -0.58 0.92 7.37
C ARG A 306 -0.47 -0.14 6.28
N GLY A 307 -1.17 0.07 5.18
CA GLY A 307 -1.24 -0.90 4.08
C GLY A 307 -2.26 -2.03 4.29
N ILE A 308 -3.03 -2.03 5.38
CA ILE A 308 -4.11 -2.98 5.60
C ILE A 308 -5.35 -2.49 4.86
N ASP A 309 -5.75 -3.23 3.86
CA ASP A 309 -7.03 -3.05 3.18
C ASP A 309 -8.10 -3.88 3.88
N ILE A 310 -8.90 -3.24 4.74
CA ILE A 310 -10.03 -3.86 5.41
C ILE A 310 -11.25 -2.99 5.19
N ASP A 311 -12.26 -3.59 4.62
CA ASP A 311 -13.58 -2.98 4.48
C ASP A 311 -14.36 -3.01 5.80
N GLN A 312 -15.31 -2.09 5.95
CA GLN A 312 -16.25 -2.05 7.07
C GLN A 312 -15.64 -1.77 8.45
N ILE A 313 -14.59 -0.95 8.54
CA ILE A 313 -14.14 -0.42 9.82
C ILE A 313 -15.06 0.75 10.20
N GLY A 314 -15.89 0.54 11.22
CA GLY A 314 -16.82 1.59 11.68
C GLY A 314 -16.25 2.49 12.76
N LEU A 315 -15.20 2.05 13.48
CA LEU A 315 -14.60 2.84 14.55
C LEU A 315 -13.08 2.77 14.54
N VAL A 316 -12.44 3.94 14.58
CA VAL A 316 -10.99 4.06 14.84
C VAL A 316 -10.78 4.80 16.14
N ILE A 317 -10.02 4.20 17.06
CA ILE A 317 -9.65 4.81 18.32
C ILE A 317 -8.15 5.12 18.31
N ASN A 318 -7.80 6.39 18.34
CA ASN A 318 -6.43 6.84 18.61
C ASN A 318 -6.20 6.85 20.12
N TYR A 319 -5.84 5.68 20.71
CA TYR A 319 -5.52 5.56 22.13
C TYR A 319 -4.34 6.45 22.52
N ASP A 320 -3.36 6.53 21.65
CA ASP A 320 -2.32 7.55 21.68
C ASP A 320 -2.44 8.41 20.41
N VAL A 321 -2.55 9.73 20.60
CA VAL A 321 -2.57 10.67 19.48
C VAL A 321 -1.22 10.58 18.75
N PRO A 322 -1.21 10.45 17.42
CA PRO A 322 0.03 10.41 16.68
C PRO A 322 0.75 11.75 16.73
N HIS A 323 2.08 11.72 16.69
CA HIS A 323 2.90 12.94 16.68
C HIS A 323 2.79 13.70 15.36
N ASP A 324 2.56 12.96 14.26
CA ASP A 324 2.41 13.51 12.93
C ASP A 324 0.93 13.66 12.58
N PRO A 325 0.47 14.86 12.17
CA PRO A 325 -0.89 15.05 11.68
C PRO A 325 -1.28 14.13 10.51
N GLU A 326 -0.31 13.75 9.68
CA GLU A 326 -0.55 12.84 8.55
C GLU A 326 -0.85 11.42 9.02
N ASP A 327 -0.18 10.95 10.06
CA ASP A 327 -0.51 9.67 10.69
C ASP A 327 -1.96 9.67 11.20
N TYR A 328 -2.41 10.81 11.74
CA TYR A 328 -3.80 10.96 12.15
C TYR A 328 -4.76 10.76 10.96
N ILE A 329 -4.52 11.42 9.86
CA ILE A 329 -5.35 11.31 8.64
C ILE A 329 -5.33 9.86 8.10
N HIS A 330 -4.14 9.22 8.07
CA HIS A 330 -4.00 7.82 7.65
C HIS A 330 -4.77 6.84 8.55
N ARG A 331 -4.81 7.09 9.86
CA ARG A 331 -5.54 6.26 10.81
C ARG A 331 -7.05 6.41 10.63
N ILE A 332 -7.58 7.65 10.61
CA ILE A 332 -9.01 7.88 10.46
C ILE A 332 -9.53 7.48 9.07
N GLY A 333 -8.70 7.60 8.03
CA GLY A 333 -9.02 7.14 6.67
C GLY A 333 -9.25 5.64 6.54
N ARG A 334 -9.16 4.86 7.64
CA ARG A 334 -9.58 3.46 7.67
C ARG A 334 -11.10 3.31 7.80
N THR A 335 -11.83 4.34 8.27
CA THR A 335 -13.29 4.30 8.42
C THR A 335 -14.06 4.78 7.19
N ALA A 336 -13.50 5.67 6.38
CA ALA A 336 -14.19 6.29 5.24
C ALA A 336 -13.61 5.79 3.93
N ARG A 337 -14.14 4.70 3.39
CA ARG A 337 -13.85 4.29 2.01
C ARG A 337 -15.01 4.66 1.11
N ALA A 338 -14.72 4.98 -0.15
CA ALA A 338 -15.59 5.61 -1.14
C ALA A 338 -16.91 4.89 -1.47
N ASN A 339 -17.25 3.79 -0.77
CA ASN A 339 -18.46 3.01 -0.96
C ASN A 339 -19.16 2.60 0.35
N ALA A 340 -18.89 3.28 1.46
CA ALA A 340 -19.69 3.10 2.67
C ALA A 340 -20.83 4.12 2.63
N ASP A 341 -22.05 3.65 2.30
CA ASP A 341 -23.31 4.36 2.52
C ASP A 341 -23.54 4.64 4.01
#